data_b2c3815c6279ea893d3720fd6956265e
#
_entry.id   b2c3815c6279ea893d3720fd6956265e
#
_cell.length_a   1.000
_cell.length_b   1.000
_cell.length_c   1.000
_cell.angle_alpha   90.00
_cell.angle_beta   90.00
_cell.angle_gamma   90.00
#
_symmetry.space_group_name_H-M   'P 1'
#
loop_
_entity.id
_entity.type
_entity.pdbx_description
1 polymer ?
#
loop_
_entity_poly.entity_id
_entity_poly.type
_entity_poly.pdbx_seq_one_letter_code
_entity_poly.pdbx_strand_id
1 'polypeptide(L)'
;MKHHDQVADAFGSTAAAYLTSQVHATGADLETLAASVAATPGAAVLDMGCGAGHASFAVAPHAASVVAYDIAPQMLATVAAAAAERGLANICTQQGAAEKLPFADASFDWVVSRMSAHHWHDVPLALAEVRRVLKPGGRVLFIDIAGGEHPLLDTHLQAVEVLRDGSHIRDYRGDEWVSFFADAGFEAVVRQRWRLDIEFASWVARMKTPEARVVAIRSLWAFAPDEVREYFDVKDDGSFKLDALMIEAW
;
A
#
# COMPACT_ATOMS: atom_id res chain seq x y z
N MET A 1 -14.58 18.66 0.15
CA MET A 1 -14.30 17.32 -0.36
C MET A 1 -13.98 16.43 0.83
N LYS A 2 -14.57 15.27 0.95
CA LYS A 2 -14.21 14.30 2.01
C LYS A 2 -12.89 13.61 1.66
N HIS A 3 -12.18 13.08 2.66
CA HIS A 3 -10.88 12.42 2.42
C HIS A 3 -10.99 11.25 1.42
N HIS A 4 -12.00 10.39 1.53
CA HIS A 4 -12.23 9.30 0.57
C HIS A 4 -12.41 9.79 -0.88
N ASP A 5 -13.09 10.93 -1.09
CA ASP A 5 -13.22 11.53 -2.42
C ASP A 5 -11.84 12.00 -2.93
N GLN A 6 -11.03 12.58 -2.04
CA GLN A 6 -9.68 13.04 -2.37
C GLN A 6 -8.76 11.86 -2.78
N VAL A 7 -8.80 10.74 -2.05
CA VAL A 7 -8.05 9.52 -2.42
C VAL A 7 -8.51 9.02 -3.80
N ALA A 8 -9.82 8.87 -4.00
CA ALA A 8 -10.36 8.37 -5.26
C ALA A 8 -9.99 9.26 -6.47
N ASP A 9 -10.01 10.59 -6.30
CA ASP A 9 -9.63 11.54 -7.35
C ASP A 9 -8.12 11.52 -7.65
N ALA A 10 -7.26 11.48 -6.60
CA ALA A 10 -5.82 11.45 -6.72
C ALA A 10 -5.36 10.22 -7.51
N PHE A 11 -5.81 9.04 -7.12
CA PHE A 11 -5.41 7.77 -7.73
C PHE A 11 -6.16 7.49 -9.04
N GLY A 12 -7.43 7.89 -9.17
CA GLY A 12 -8.19 7.74 -10.41
C GLY A 12 -7.53 8.43 -11.60
N SER A 13 -6.97 9.62 -11.39
CA SER A 13 -6.30 10.40 -12.44
C SER A 13 -4.92 9.86 -12.85
N THR A 14 -4.35 8.92 -12.10
CA THR A 14 -2.99 8.38 -12.25
C THR A 14 -2.94 6.87 -12.54
N ALA A 15 -4.09 6.20 -12.64
CA ALA A 15 -4.21 4.75 -12.74
C ALA A 15 -3.32 4.11 -13.82
N ALA A 16 -3.30 4.67 -15.04
CA ALA A 16 -2.45 4.18 -16.12
C ALA A 16 -0.94 4.29 -15.82
N ALA A 17 -0.52 5.36 -15.14
CA ALA A 17 0.88 5.56 -14.75
C ALA A 17 1.32 4.55 -13.68
N TYR A 18 0.42 4.17 -12.77
CA TYR A 18 0.68 3.13 -11.77
C TYR A 18 0.80 1.74 -12.39
N LEU A 19 -0.02 1.39 -13.38
CA LEU A 19 0.04 0.08 -14.04
C LEU A 19 1.40 -0.17 -14.73
N THR A 20 2.00 0.87 -15.31
CA THR A 20 3.28 0.78 -16.04
C THR A 20 4.50 1.08 -15.17
N SER A 21 4.30 1.44 -13.90
CA SER A 21 5.39 1.77 -12.98
C SER A 21 6.19 0.54 -12.59
N GLN A 22 7.46 0.47 -13.02
CA GLN A 22 8.34 -0.65 -12.72
C GLN A 22 8.57 -0.87 -11.22
N VAL A 23 8.64 0.21 -10.43
CA VAL A 23 8.79 0.14 -8.95
C VAL A 23 7.62 -0.60 -8.29
N HIS A 24 6.42 -0.57 -8.92
CA HIS A 24 5.24 -1.26 -8.40
C HIS A 24 5.01 -2.62 -9.06
N ALA A 25 5.43 -2.78 -10.33
CA ALA A 25 5.16 -3.97 -11.14
C ALA A 25 6.05 -5.17 -10.81
N THR A 26 7.19 -4.95 -10.17
CA THR A 26 8.17 -6.01 -9.85
C THR A 26 8.74 -5.77 -8.44
N GLY A 27 9.22 -6.83 -7.81
CA GLY A 27 9.88 -6.75 -6.51
C GLY A 27 9.82 -8.07 -5.75
N ALA A 28 10.82 -8.33 -4.91
CA ALA A 28 10.89 -9.51 -4.05
C ALA A 28 9.72 -9.59 -3.06
N ASP A 29 9.10 -8.47 -2.76
CA ASP A 29 7.90 -8.38 -1.94
C ASP A 29 6.68 -9.02 -2.63
N LEU A 30 6.48 -8.81 -3.93
CA LEU A 30 5.43 -9.48 -4.71
C LEU A 30 5.69 -10.97 -4.86
N GLU A 31 6.95 -11.39 -5.03
CA GLU A 31 7.33 -12.80 -5.06
C GLU A 31 7.02 -13.48 -3.71
N THR A 32 7.36 -12.82 -2.61
CA THR A 32 7.06 -13.31 -1.25
C THR A 32 5.56 -13.41 -1.01
N LEU A 33 4.79 -12.42 -1.47
CA LEU A 33 3.32 -12.41 -1.41
C LEU A 33 2.74 -13.61 -2.18
N ALA A 34 3.15 -13.79 -3.42
CA ALA A 34 2.71 -14.89 -4.28
C ALA A 34 3.05 -16.27 -3.67
N ALA A 35 4.28 -16.43 -3.18
CA ALA A 35 4.72 -17.66 -2.53
C ALA A 35 3.93 -17.97 -1.24
N SER A 36 3.56 -16.93 -0.47
CA SER A 36 2.77 -17.09 0.75
C SER A 36 1.35 -17.59 0.42
N VAL A 37 0.69 -16.99 -0.57
CA VAL A 37 -0.65 -17.44 -1.02
C VAL A 37 -0.58 -18.84 -1.64
N ALA A 38 0.46 -19.17 -2.39
CA ALA A 38 0.67 -20.49 -3.00
C ALA A 38 0.73 -21.62 -1.95
N ALA A 39 1.11 -21.33 -0.70
CA ALA A 39 1.10 -22.30 0.39
C ALA A 39 -0.32 -22.70 0.85
N THR A 40 -1.37 -22.01 0.38
CA THR A 40 -2.78 -22.31 0.67
C THR A 40 -3.53 -22.64 -0.63
N PRO A 41 -3.46 -23.87 -1.13
CA PRO A 41 -4.12 -24.25 -2.38
C PRO A 41 -5.62 -23.94 -2.36
N GLY A 42 -6.12 -23.32 -3.41
CA GLY A 42 -7.54 -22.97 -3.52
C GLY A 42 -7.96 -21.77 -2.69
N ALA A 43 -7.04 -20.92 -2.26
CA ALA A 43 -7.33 -19.75 -1.45
C ALA A 43 -8.27 -18.76 -2.15
N ALA A 44 -9.21 -18.20 -1.38
CA ALA A 44 -9.93 -16.97 -1.70
C ALA A 44 -9.15 -15.78 -1.11
N VAL A 45 -8.75 -14.83 -1.93
CA VAL A 45 -7.89 -13.70 -1.58
C VAL A 45 -8.63 -12.38 -1.74
N LEU A 46 -8.52 -11.49 -0.74
CA LEU A 46 -8.90 -10.09 -0.83
C LEU A 46 -7.63 -9.23 -0.95
N ASP A 47 -7.48 -8.48 -2.04
CA ASP A 47 -6.42 -7.46 -2.21
C ASP A 47 -7.03 -6.08 -1.89
N MET A 48 -6.72 -5.57 -0.72
CA MET A 48 -7.37 -4.41 -0.10
C MET A 48 -6.56 -3.14 -0.37
N GLY A 49 -7.17 -2.19 -1.10
CA GLY A 49 -6.49 -1.04 -1.67
C GLY A 49 -5.58 -1.48 -2.83
N CYS A 50 -6.17 -2.23 -3.77
CA CYS A 50 -5.41 -2.92 -4.82
C CYS A 50 -4.70 -1.99 -5.82
N GLY A 51 -5.08 -0.70 -5.88
CA GLY A 51 -4.57 0.24 -6.86
C GLY A 51 -4.63 -0.32 -8.29
N ALA A 52 -3.52 -0.29 -9.01
CA ALA A 52 -3.41 -0.83 -10.37
C ALA A 52 -3.32 -2.38 -10.44
N GLY A 53 -3.44 -3.10 -9.31
CA GLY A 53 -3.64 -4.54 -9.25
C GLY A 53 -2.37 -5.40 -9.20
N HIS A 54 -1.19 -4.85 -8.94
CA HIS A 54 0.06 -5.62 -8.98
C HIS A 54 0.07 -6.78 -7.98
N ALA A 55 -0.45 -6.61 -6.76
CA ALA A 55 -0.60 -7.70 -5.80
C ALA A 55 -1.63 -8.71 -6.28
N SER A 56 -2.80 -8.26 -6.77
CA SER A 56 -3.82 -9.13 -7.37
C SER A 56 -3.25 -10.00 -8.47
N PHE A 57 -2.48 -9.42 -9.40
CA PHE A 57 -1.89 -10.18 -10.52
C PHE A 57 -0.83 -11.18 -10.05
N ALA A 58 -0.04 -10.84 -9.03
CA ALA A 58 0.97 -11.73 -8.49
C ALA A 58 0.36 -12.96 -7.81
N VAL A 59 -0.75 -12.80 -7.08
CA VAL A 59 -1.38 -13.91 -6.33
C VAL A 59 -2.36 -14.73 -7.17
N ALA A 60 -2.95 -14.15 -8.23
CA ALA A 60 -4.00 -14.81 -9.02
C ALA A 60 -3.61 -16.19 -9.58
N PRO A 61 -2.37 -16.44 -10.06
CA PRO A 61 -1.97 -17.78 -10.52
C PRO A 61 -2.01 -18.86 -9.43
N HIS A 62 -2.03 -18.47 -8.16
CA HIS A 62 -1.94 -19.35 -6.99
C HIS A 62 -3.25 -19.41 -6.18
N ALA A 63 -4.23 -18.58 -6.51
CA ALA A 63 -5.50 -18.45 -5.80
C ALA A 63 -6.67 -19.06 -6.61
N ALA A 64 -7.70 -19.55 -5.93
CA ALA A 64 -8.96 -19.92 -6.59
C ALA A 64 -9.72 -18.68 -7.04
N SER A 65 -9.70 -17.61 -6.24
CA SER A 65 -10.34 -16.34 -6.55
C SER A 65 -9.59 -15.18 -5.90
N VAL A 66 -9.57 -14.04 -6.57
CA VAL A 66 -9.02 -12.78 -6.06
C VAL A 66 -10.08 -11.70 -6.21
N VAL A 67 -10.36 -10.99 -5.11
CA VAL A 67 -11.14 -9.75 -5.14
C VAL A 67 -10.17 -8.58 -5.06
N ALA A 68 -10.03 -7.84 -6.15
CA ALA A 68 -9.31 -6.58 -6.19
C ALA A 68 -10.24 -5.46 -5.69
N TYR A 69 -9.97 -4.94 -4.50
CA TYR A 69 -10.82 -3.99 -3.79
C TYR A 69 -10.15 -2.63 -3.66
N ASP A 70 -10.82 -1.58 -4.12
CA ASP A 70 -10.27 -0.23 -4.08
C ASP A 70 -11.40 0.82 -4.01
N ILE A 71 -11.08 2.01 -3.49
CA ILE A 71 -12.02 3.13 -3.42
C ILE A 71 -12.15 3.84 -4.78
N ALA A 72 -11.12 3.79 -5.63
CA ALA A 72 -11.04 4.49 -6.92
C ALA A 72 -11.58 3.61 -8.07
N PRO A 73 -12.75 3.94 -8.67
CA PRO A 73 -13.33 3.13 -9.73
C PRO A 73 -12.46 3.05 -10.99
N GLN A 74 -11.62 4.06 -11.26
CA GLN A 74 -10.70 4.07 -12.39
C GLN A 74 -9.56 3.05 -12.20
N MET A 75 -9.08 2.86 -10.95
CA MET A 75 -8.13 1.78 -10.63
C MET A 75 -8.74 0.42 -10.92
N LEU A 76 -9.96 0.18 -10.46
CA LEU A 76 -10.68 -1.08 -10.70
C LEU A 76 -10.92 -1.36 -12.18
N ALA A 77 -11.25 -0.34 -12.97
CA ALA A 77 -11.38 -0.47 -14.43
C ALA A 77 -10.03 -0.87 -15.07
N THR A 78 -8.92 -0.28 -14.59
CA THR A 78 -7.56 -0.62 -15.04
C THR A 78 -7.22 -2.07 -14.69
N VAL A 79 -7.54 -2.51 -13.47
CA VAL A 79 -7.34 -3.91 -13.04
C VAL A 79 -8.14 -4.88 -13.90
N ALA A 80 -9.42 -4.59 -14.14
CA ALA A 80 -10.28 -5.46 -14.94
C ALA A 80 -9.77 -5.62 -16.39
N ALA A 81 -9.35 -4.53 -17.04
CA ALA A 81 -8.77 -4.55 -18.36
C ALA A 81 -7.45 -5.35 -18.40
N ALA A 82 -6.54 -5.08 -17.47
CA ALA A 82 -5.24 -5.76 -17.41
C ALA A 82 -5.37 -7.25 -17.04
N ALA A 83 -6.35 -7.63 -16.21
CA ALA A 83 -6.66 -9.02 -15.90
C ALA A 83 -7.14 -9.78 -17.15
N ALA A 84 -8.05 -9.17 -17.93
CA ALA A 84 -8.54 -9.75 -19.18
C ALA A 84 -7.41 -9.95 -20.21
N GLU A 85 -6.54 -8.94 -20.39
CA GLU A 85 -5.37 -9.02 -21.29
C GLU A 85 -4.39 -10.13 -20.88
N ARG A 86 -4.26 -10.39 -19.58
CA ARG A 86 -3.37 -11.43 -19.01
C ARG A 86 -4.04 -12.81 -18.90
N GLY A 87 -5.33 -12.94 -19.25
CA GLY A 87 -6.09 -14.18 -19.13
C GLY A 87 -6.34 -14.62 -17.68
N LEU A 88 -6.33 -13.69 -16.72
CA LEU A 88 -6.58 -13.95 -15.30
C LEU A 88 -8.08 -13.88 -14.98
N ALA A 89 -8.82 -14.93 -15.35
CA ALA A 89 -10.28 -14.99 -15.22
C ALA A 89 -10.78 -15.10 -13.75
N ASN A 90 -9.90 -15.37 -12.80
CA ASN A 90 -10.22 -15.52 -11.39
C ASN A 90 -10.08 -14.22 -10.58
N ILE A 91 -9.83 -13.08 -11.22
CA ILE A 91 -9.85 -11.75 -10.59
C ILE A 91 -11.21 -11.10 -10.83
N CYS A 92 -11.86 -10.65 -9.77
CA CYS A 92 -13.00 -9.75 -9.83
C CYS A 92 -12.69 -8.44 -9.11
N THR A 93 -13.39 -7.37 -9.47
CA THR A 93 -13.19 -6.04 -8.87
C THR A 93 -14.40 -5.63 -8.05
N GLN A 94 -14.17 -4.96 -6.90
CA GLN A 94 -15.22 -4.45 -6.03
C GLN A 94 -14.81 -3.10 -5.48
N GLN A 95 -15.68 -2.10 -5.58
CA GLN A 95 -15.44 -0.75 -5.04
C GLN A 95 -15.86 -0.65 -3.58
N GLY A 96 -15.05 0.06 -2.77
CA GLY A 96 -15.40 0.47 -1.42
C GLY A 96 -14.22 0.99 -0.61
N ALA A 97 -14.51 1.46 0.60
CA ALA A 97 -13.53 1.94 1.57
C ALA A 97 -13.06 0.82 2.49
N ALA A 98 -11.80 0.90 2.93
CA ALA A 98 -11.16 -0.11 3.77
C ALA A 98 -11.90 -0.36 5.10
N GLU A 99 -12.52 0.68 5.64
CA GLU A 99 -13.21 0.69 6.93
C GLU A 99 -14.60 0.05 6.89
N LYS A 100 -15.07 -0.38 5.70
CA LYS A 100 -16.38 -1.01 5.55
C LYS A 100 -16.39 -1.96 4.37
N LEU A 101 -16.08 -3.21 4.63
CA LEU A 101 -16.00 -4.25 3.60
C LEU A 101 -17.39 -4.85 3.32
N PRO A 102 -17.86 -4.87 2.05
CA PRO A 102 -19.19 -5.37 1.69
C PRO A 102 -19.21 -6.91 1.54
N PHE A 103 -18.45 -7.61 2.37
CA PHE A 103 -18.31 -9.06 2.33
C PHE A 103 -18.88 -9.68 3.61
N ALA A 104 -19.35 -10.92 3.49
CA ALA A 104 -19.77 -11.70 4.65
C ALA A 104 -18.59 -12.05 5.55
N ASP A 105 -18.87 -12.36 6.81
CA ASP A 105 -17.88 -12.87 7.75
C ASP A 105 -17.24 -14.16 7.20
N ALA A 106 -15.98 -14.38 7.52
CA ALA A 106 -15.23 -15.59 7.15
C ALA A 106 -15.27 -15.94 5.65
N SER A 107 -15.09 -14.92 4.78
CA SER A 107 -15.13 -15.08 3.31
C SER A 107 -13.78 -15.40 2.68
N PHE A 108 -12.67 -14.97 3.29
CA PHE A 108 -11.34 -15.02 2.68
C PHE A 108 -10.36 -15.87 3.48
N ASP A 109 -9.48 -16.57 2.77
CA ASP A 109 -8.35 -17.29 3.36
C ASP A 109 -7.14 -16.37 3.56
N TRP A 110 -6.99 -15.36 2.67
CA TRP A 110 -5.97 -14.35 2.74
C TRP A 110 -6.56 -12.95 2.53
N VAL A 111 -6.09 -12.00 3.34
CA VAL A 111 -6.24 -10.57 3.08
C VAL A 111 -4.86 -9.98 2.88
N VAL A 112 -4.64 -9.36 1.73
CA VAL A 112 -3.38 -8.72 1.38
C VAL A 112 -3.60 -7.23 1.12
N SER A 113 -2.57 -6.42 1.37
CA SER A 113 -2.55 -5.00 1.00
C SER A 113 -1.12 -4.59 0.68
N ARG A 114 -0.95 -3.72 -0.30
CA ARG A 114 0.38 -3.26 -0.70
C ARG A 114 0.39 -1.78 -1.05
N MET A 115 1.18 -1.00 -0.31
CA MET A 115 1.37 0.45 -0.51
C MET A 115 0.05 1.23 -0.58
N SER A 116 -0.82 1.00 0.41
CA SER A 116 -2.19 1.56 0.42
C SER A 116 -2.65 2.04 1.79
N ALA A 117 -2.25 1.36 2.87
CA ALA A 117 -2.84 1.61 4.18
C ALA A 117 -2.48 2.99 4.75
N HIS A 118 -1.42 3.62 4.27
CA HIS A 118 -1.06 5.00 4.60
C HIS A 118 -2.06 6.06 4.05
N HIS A 119 -3.06 5.63 3.29
CA HIS A 119 -4.20 6.46 2.83
C HIS A 119 -5.51 6.12 3.57
N TRP A 120 -5.56 5.08 4.40
CA TRP A 120 -6.81 4.69 5.05
C TRP A 120 -7.16 5.65 6.17
N HIS A 121 -8.43 6.04 6.22
CA HIS A 121 -8.89 7.04 7.18
C HIS A 121 -8.84 6.55 8.63
N ASP A 122 -9.09 5.26 8.84
CA ASP A 122 -9.10 4.60 10.16
C ASP A 122 -8.55 3.17 10.05
N VAL A 123 -7.24 3.02 10.29
CA VAL A 123 -6.56 1.71 10.21
C VAL A 123 -7.12 0.72 11.25
N PRO A 124 -7.34 1.07 12.53
CA PRO A 124 -7.99 0.18 13.49
C PRO A 124 -9.33 -0.36 13.01
N LEU A 125 -10.21 0.50 12.47
CA LEU A 125 -11.50 0.07 11.95
C LEU A 125 -11.36 -0.84 10.72
N ALA A 126 -10.42 -0.52 9.83
CA ALA A 126 -10.11 -1.36 8.67
C ALA A 126 -9.62 -2.76 9.10
N LEU A 127 -8.77 -2.85 10.13
CA LEU A 127 -8.28 -4.14 10.64
C LEU A 127 -9.38 -4.95 11.36
N ALA A 128 -10.33 -4.29 12.02
CA ALA A 128 -11.52 -4.96 12.55
C ALA A 128 -12.36 -5.60 11.43
N GLU A 129 -12.53 -4.91 10.29
CA GLU A 129 -13.17 -5.47 9.10
C GLU A 129 -12.36 -6.62 8.49
N VAL A 130 -11.03 -6.48 8.41
CA VAL A 130 -10.14 -7.58 7.98
C VAL A 130 -10.35 -8.81 8.86
N ARG A 131 -10.38 -8.64 10.20
CA ARG A 131 -10.64 -9.75 11.13
C ARG A 131 -12.00 -10.42 10.90
N ARG A 132 -13.03 -9.63 10.65
CA ARG A 132 -14.39 -10.13 10.40
C ARG A 132 -14.48 -10.96 9.13
N VAL A 133 -13.88 -10.49 8.03
CA VAL A 133 -13.99 -11.16 6.73
C VAL A 133 -13.02 -12.32 6.56
N LEU A 134 -12.01 -12.42 7.42
CA LEU A 134 -11.02 -13.49 7.37
C LEU A 134 -11.60 -14.77 8.01
N LYS A 135 -11.39 -15.90 7.36
CA LYS A 135 -11.77 -17.22 7.88
C LYS A 135 -10.97 -17.57 9.13
N PRO A 136 -11.48 -18.45 10.01
CA PRO A 136 -10.67 -19.05 11.05
C PRO A 136 -9.42 -19.72 10.46
N GLY A 137 -8.23 -19.36 10.96
CA GLY A 137 -6.95 -19.84 10.43
C GLY A 137 -6.48 -19.15 9.14
N GLY A 138 -7.24 -18.15 8.66
CA GLY A 138 -6.81 -17.30 7.55
C GLY A 138 -5.64 -16.39 7.95
N ARG A 139 -4.98 -15.80 6.96
CA ARG A 139 -3.75 -15.01 7.15
C ARG A 139 -3.83 -13.63 6.48
N VAL A 140 -3.06 -12.72 7.02
CA VAL A 140 -2.90 -11.36 6.48
C VAL A 140 -1.45 -11.14 6.08
N LEU A 141 -1.23 -10.46 4.96
CA LEU A 141 0.09 -9.98 4.56
C LEU A 141 -0.02 -8.54 4.05
N PHE A 142 0.46 -7.59 4.84
CA PHE A 142 0.48 -6.18 4.49
C PHE A 142 1.90 -5.71 4.22
N ILE A 143 2.05 -4.89 3.18
CA ILE A 143 3.30 -4.29 2.74
C ILE A 143 3.07 -2.79 2.65
N ASP A 144 3.85 -1.99 3.38
CA ASP A 144 3.72 -0.54 3.30
C ASP A 144 5.04 0.18 3.58
N ILE A 145 5.05 1.50 3.35
CA ILE A 145 6.13 2.37 3.79
C ILE A 145 6.17 2.36 5.33
N ALA A 146 7.35 2.29 5.88
CA ALA A 146 7.54 2.30 7.32
C ALA A 146 7.71 3.73 7.84
N GLY A 147 6.95 4.10 8.87
CA GLY A 147 7.16 5.32 9.63
C GLY A 147 8.54 5.39 10.28
N GLY A 148 9.04 6.59 10.50
CA GLY A 148 10.35 6.81 11.10
C GLY A 148 10.43 6.33 12.55
N GLU A 149 11.44 5.55 12.89
CA GLU A 149 11.63 5.02 14.26
C GLU A 149 11.95 6.15 15.29
N HIS A 150 12.53 7.25 14.83
CA HIS A 150 12.81 8.43 15.66
C HIS A 150 11.88 9.58 15.26
N PRO A 151 11.31 10.36 16.22
CA PRO A 151 10.37 11.45 15.93
C PRO A 151 10.86 12.46 14.89
N LEU A 152 12.17 12.79 14.87
CA LEU A 152 12.74 13.69 13.89
C LEU A 152 12.64 13.13 12.46
N LEU A 153 12.96 11.83 12.28
CA LEU A 153 12.86 11.15 10.98
C LEU A 153 11.41 11.04 10.54
N ASP A 154 10.52 10.64 11.47
CA ASP A 154 9.08 10.52 11.21
C ASP A 154 8.47 11.85 10.76
N THR A 155 8.80 12.96 11.46
CA THR A 155 8.30 14.30 11.09
C THR A 155 8.68 14.68 9.66
N HIS A 156 9.93 14.42 9.23
CA HIS A 156 10.37 14.74 7.87
C HIS A 156 9.70 13.84 6.83
N LEU A 157 9.59 12.52 7.11
CA LEU A 157 8.90 11.58 6.24
C LEU A 157 7.46 12.00 6.00
N GLN A 158 6.67 12.16 7.06
CA GLN A 158 5.25 12.54 6.96
C GLN A 158 5.07 13.88 6.23
N ALA A 159 5.99 14.84 6.46
CA ALA A 159 5.92 16.15 5.79
C ALA A 159 6.15 16.04 4.28
N VAL A 160 7.13 15.27 3.82
CA VAL A 160 7.38 15.12 2.38
C VAL A 160 6.30 14.29 1.69
N GLU A 161 5.77 13.25 2.36
CA GLU A 161 4.69 12.43 1.81
C GLU A 161 3.40 13.25 1.65
N VAL A 162 2.96 14.00 2.65
CA VAL A 162 1.74 14.83 2.53
C VAL A 162 1.91 15.99 1.54
N LEU A 163 3.12 16.49 1.35
CA LEU A 163 3.39 17.48 0.29
C LEU A 163 3.32 16.87 -1.10
N ARG A 164 3.83 15.66 -1.27
CA ARG A 164 3.75 14.93 -2.54
C ARG A 164 2.32 14.57 -2.89
N ASP A 165 1.59 14.00 -1.93
CA ASP A 165 0.24 13.51 -2.09
C ASP A 165 -0.64 14.01 -0.95
N GLY A 166 -1.58 14.91 -1.27
CA GLY A 166 -2.50 15.46 -0.27
C GLY A 166 -3.49 14.44 0.31
N SER A 167 -3.57 13.24 -0.22
CA SER A 167 -4.40 12.15 0.31
C SER A 167 -3.66 11.25 1.31
N HIS A 168 -2.35 11.47 1.50
CA HIS A 168 -1.55 10.77 2.51
C HIS A 168 -2.07 11.09 3.92
N ILE A 169 -2.19 10.06 4.76
CA ILE A 169 -2.52 10.22 6.18
C ILE A 169 -1.29 9.98 7.03
N ARG A 170 -0.73 8.77 7.02
CA ARG A 170 0.42 8.43 7.83
C ARG A 170 1.08 7.12 7.42
N ASP A 171 2.41 7.11 7.38
CA ASP A 171 3.21 5.89 7.42
C ASP A 171 3.39 5.48 8.87
N TYR A 172 3.10 4.22 9.18
CA TYR A 172 3.18 3.69 10.54
C TYR A 172 4.44 2.88 10.75
N ARG A 173 5.01 2.96 11.96
CA ARG A 173 6.14 2.12 12.36
C ARG A 173 5.72 0.66 12.50
N GLY A 174 6.71 -0.24 12.47
CA GLY A 174 6.45 -1.67 12.62
C GLY A 174 5.83 -2.05 13.98
N ASP A 175 6.19 -1.36 15.07
CA ASP A 175 5.59 -1.57 16.39
C ASP A 175 4.15 -1.06 16.47
N GLU A 176 3.83 0.06 15.81
CA GLU A 176 2.46 0.55 15.69
C GLU A 176 1.59 -0.47 14.92
N TRP A 177 2.09 -1.01 13.81
CA TRP A 177 1.41 -2.07 13.06
C TRP A 177 1.12 -3.31 13.90
N VAL A 178 2.13 -3.82 14.64
CA VAL A 178 1.95 -4.98 15.53
C VAL A 178 0.89 -4.68 16.60
N SER A 179 0.88 -3.46 17.17
CA SER A 179 -0.14 -3.05 18.14
C SER A 179 -1.54 -3.01 17.52
N PHE A 180 -1.70 -2.39 16.34
CA PHE A 180 -3.00 -2.33 15.66
C PHE A 180 -3.57 -3.71 15.34
N PHE A 181 -2.72 -4.64 14.88
CA PHE A 181 -3.13 -6.01 14.64
C PHE A 181 -3.51 -6.73 15.93
N ALA A 182 -2.75 -6.54 17.01
CA ALA A 182 -3.06 -7.12 18.32
C ALA A 182 -4.40 -6.62 18.87
N ASP A 183 -4.67 -5.31 18.74
CA ASP A 183 -5.95 -4.70 19.14
C ASP A 183 -7.14 -5.23 18.32
N ALA A 184 -6.90 -5.63 17.06
CA ALA A 184 -7.89 -6.29 16.22
C ALA A 184 -8.00 -7.82 16.45
N GLY A 185 -7.24 -8.38 17.41
CA GLY A 185 -7.30 -9.79 17.80
C GLY A 185 -6.45 -10.72 16.94
N PHE A 186 -5.37 -10.23 16.36
CA PHE A 186 -4.38 -11.02 15.62
C PHE A 186 -3.08 -11.17 16.43
N GLU A 187 -2.37 -12.26 16.17
CA GLU A 187 -0.93 -12.28 16.37
C GLU A 187 -0.26 -11.71 15.11
N ALA A 188 0.76 -10.87 15.27
CA ALA A 188 1.41 -10.22 14.14
C ALA A 188 2.91 -10.05 14.35
N VAL A 189 3.66 -10.13 13.25
CA VAL A 189 5.10 -9.90 13.23
C VAL A 189 5.52 -9.07 12.02
N VAL A 190 6.53 -8.23 12.19
CA VAL A 190 7.25 -7.64 11.05
C VAL A 190 8.15 -8.73 10.46
N ARG A 191 7.71 -9.29 9.33
CA ARG A 191 8.39 -10.40 8.66
C ARG A 191 9.65 -9.98 7.91
N GLN A 192 9.62 -8.78 7.32
CA GLN A 192 10.72 -8.26 6.50
C GLN A 192 10.75 -6.74 6.54
N ARG A 193 11.97 -6.17 6.42
CA ARG A 193 12.20 -4.74 6.20
C ARG A 193 13.20 -4.59 5.05
N TRP A 194 13.03 -3.56 4.23
CA TRP A 194 13.98 -3.22 3.16
C TRP A 194 13.91 -1.74 2.86
N ARG A 195 14.82 -1.27 2.03
CA ARG A 195 14.85 0.13 1.58
C ARG A 195 14.48 0.22 0.10
N LEU A 196 13.71 1.22 -0.25
CA LEU A 196 13.29 1.56 -1.60
C LEU A 196 14.08 2.77 -2.07
N ASP A 197 14.68 2.67 -3.24
CA ASP A 197 15.27 3.82 -3.92
C ASP A 197 14.17 4.64 -4.60
N ILE A 198 14.06 5.91 -4.22
CA ILE A 198 13.06 6.84 -4.74
C ILE A 198 13.76 7.83 -5.67
N GLU A 199 13.52 7.69 -6.97
CA GLU A 199 13.94 8.67 -7.95
C GLU A 199 12.96 9.85 -7.90
N PHE A 200 13.44 11.04 -7.53
CA PHE A 200 12.62 12.19 -7.16
C PHE A 200 11.71 12.67 -8.29
N ALA A 201 12.24 12.78 -9.52
CA ALA A 201 11.47 13.33 -10.64
C ALA A 201 10.26 12.45 -11.00
N SER A 202 10.44 11.14 -11.08
CA SER A 202 9.35 10.19 -11.35
C SER A 202 8.37 10.07 -10.18
N TRP A 203 8.87 10.20 -8.92
CA TRP A 203 8.07 10.13 -7.72
C TRP A 203 7.04 11.26 -7.63
N VAL A 204 7.46 12.51 -7.89
CA VAL A 204 6.55 13.67 -7.90
C VAL A 204 5.68 13.70 -9.16
N ALA A 205 6.23 13.32 -10.32
CA ALA A 205 5.49 13.31 -11.58
C ALA A 205 4.33 12.31 -11.56
N ARG A 206 4.51 11.14 -10.94
CA ARG A 206 3.49 10.09 -10.84
C ARG A 206 2.21 10.57 -10.16
N MET A 207 2.33 11.40 -9.11
CA MET A 207 1.20 12.02 -8.41
C MET A 207 0.78 13.36 -8.99
N LYS A 208 1.46 13.82 -10.06
CA LYS A 208 1.24 15.17 -10.63
C LYS A 208 1.36 16.25 -9.55
N THR A 209 2.33 16.08 -8.65
CA THR A 209 2.55 16.98 -7.51
C THR A 209 2.70 18.42 -8.00
N PRO A 210 1.91 19.39 -7.50
CA PRO A 210 2.01 20.79 -7.91
C PRO A 210 3.41 21.36 -7.66
N GLU A 211 3.91 22.20 -8.59
CA GLU A 211 5.27 22.76 -8.52
C GLU A 211 5.59 23.43 -7.19
N ALA A 212 4.65 24.18 -6.62
CA ALA A 212 4.84 24.80 -5.30
C ALA A 212 5.15 23.78 -4.19
N ARG A 213 4.56 22.59 -4.25
CA ARG A 213 4.82 21.49 -3.31
C ARG A 213 6.15 20.79 -3.62
N VAL A 214 6.51 20.64 -4.90
CA VAL A 214 7.82 20.11 -5.30
C VAL A 214 8.93 21.00 -4.75
N VAL A 215 8.82 22.32 -4.88
CA VAL A 215 9.76 23.28 -4.30
C VAL A 215 9.80 23.17 -2.77
N ALA A 216 8.67 22.99 -2.11
CA ALA A 216 8.62 22.82 -0.66
C ALA A 216 9.32 21.52 -0.20
N ILE A 217 9.14 20.40 -0.90
CA ILE A 217 9.83 19.13 -0.60
C ILE A 217 11.35 19.31 -0.75
N ARG A 218 11.81 19.94 -1.86
CA ARG A 218 13.23 20.22 -2.06
C ARG A 218 13.79 21.10 -0.95
N SER A 219 13.04 22.12 -0.51
CA SER A 219 13.42 22.98 0.61
C SER A 219 13.52 22.21 1.93
N LEU A 220 12.56 21.32 2.22
CA LEU A 220 12.63 20.47 3.41
C LEU A 220 13.91 19.61 3.42
N TRP A 221 14.25 18.96 2.29
CA TRP A 221 15.48 18.17 2.18
C TRP A 221 16.75 19.03 2.29
N ALA A 222 16.78 20.19 1.64
CA ALA A 222 17.96 21.07 1.62
C ALA A 222 18.32 21.63 2.99
N PHE A 223 17.32 21.89 3.83
CA PHE A 223 17.49 22.44 5.19
C PHE A 223 17.29 21.42 6.32
N ALA A 224 17.11 20.14 5.97
CA ALA A 224 17.02 19.07 6.96
C ALA A 224 18.38 18.93 7.72
N PRO A 225 18.35 18.55 9.01
CA PRO A 225 19.55 18.17 9.74
C PRO A 225 20.34 17.07 9.01
N ASP A 226 21.67 17.07 9.17
CA ASP A 226 22.56 16.09 8.52
C ASP A 226 22.12 14.64 8.81
N GLU A 227 21.77 14.33 10.05
CA GLU A 227 21.26 13.00 10.45
C GLU A 227 20.02 12.55 9.70
N VAL A 228 19.15 13.48 9.31
CA VAL A 228 17.96 13.19 8.47
C VAL A 228 18.38 12.93 7.03
N ARG A 229 19.24 13.78 6.48
CA ARG A 229 19.75 13.64 5.12
C ARG A 229 20.55 12.36 4.92
N GLU A 230 21.38 12.02 5.90
CA GLU A 230 22.15 10.77 5.93
C GLU A 230 21.22 9.54 6.02
N TYR A 231 20.24 9.59 6.92
CA TYR A 231 19.30 8.49 7.09
C TYR A 231 18.53 8.20 5.80
N PHE A 232 17.93 9.21 5.19
CA PHE A 232 17.18 9.05 3.94
C PHE A 232 18.08 8.98 2.70
N ASP A 233 19.39 9.05 2.83
CA ASP A 233 20.35 9.04 1.71
C ASP A 233 20.00 10.06 0.63
N VAL A 234 19.67 11.31 1.05
CA VAL A 234 19.17 12.37 0.17
C VAL A 234 20.29 12.82 -0.77
N LYS A 235 20.04 12.74 -2.07
CA LYS A 235 20.97 13.08 -3.15
C LYS A 235 20.78 14.54 -3.64
N ASP A 236 21.73 15.05 -4.39
CA ASP A 236 21.70 16.42 -4.93
C ASP A 236 20.53 16.66 -5.90
N ASP A 237 20.08 15.62 -6.61
CA ASP A 237 18.91 15.66 -7.49
C ASP A 237 17.57 15.60 -6.73
N GLY A 238 17.63 15.36 -5.42
CA GLY A 238 16.49 15.19 -4.52
C GLY A 238 16.03 13.74 -4.34
N SER A 239 16.65 12.79 -5.06
CA SER A 239 16.38 11.36 -4.87
C SER A 239 16.77 10.91 -3.45
N PHE A 240 16.09 9.92 -2.89
CA PHE A 240 16.25 9.50 -1.50
C PHE A 240 15.81 8.05 -1.31
N LYS A 241 15.91 7.55 -0.09
CA LYS A 241 15.46 6.19 0.26
C LYS A 241 14.32 6.23 1.28
N LEU A 242 13.35 5.34 1.10
CA LEU A 242 12.30 5.05 2.07
C LEU A 242 12.46 3.65 2.64
N ASP A 243 12.15 3.49 3.92
CA ASP A 243 12.01 2.17 4.49
C ASP A 243 10.63 1.60 4.17
N ALA A 244 10.59 0.32 3.88
CA ALA A 244 9.37 -0.43 3.69
C ALA A 244 9.38 -1.67 4.59
N LEU A 245 8.21 -2.15 4.95
CA LEU A 245 8.04 -3.32 5.78
C LEU A 245 6.94 -4.24 5.26
N MET A 246 7.04 -5.50 5.66
CA MET A 246 6.02 -6.52 5.46
C MET A 246 5.60 -7.04 6.82
N ILE A 247 4.30 -6.99 7.07
CA ILE A 247 3.67 -7.51 8.29
C ILE A 247 2.88 -8.76 7.91
N GLU A 248 3.11 -9.84 8.63
CA GLU A 248 2.30 -11.05 8.58
C GLU A 248 1.50 -11.16 9.86
N ALA A 249 0.18 -11.51 9.75
CA ALA A 249 -0.71 -11.68 10.89
C ALA A 249 -1.65 -12.89 10.69
N TRP A 250 -2.10 -13.50 11.82
CA TRP A 250 -2.96 -14.70 11.85
C TRP A 250 -3.89 -14.76 13.07
#